data_11f4f97e6e9256733b3c2a55bd3250dd
#
_entry.id   11f4f97e6e9256733b3c2a55bd3250dd
#
_cell.length_a   1.000
_cell.length_b   1.000
_cell.length_c   1.000
_cell.angle_alpha   90.00
_cell.angle_beta   90.00
_cell.angle_gamma   90.00
#
_symmetry.space_group_name_H-M   'P 1'
#
loop_
_entity.id
_entity.type
_entity.pdbx_description
1 polymer ?
#
loop_
_entity_poly.entity_id
_entity_poly.type
_entity_poly.pdbx_seq_one_letter_code
_entity_poly.pdbx_strand_id
1 'polypeptide(L)'
;MVLTSDPKVAREATGLVVPGVGAFAACMDGLRNVGAPEIIAARYADERPTLGICIGMQILFSDSDENGLHQGVGIWESSVRKLEAPILPHMGWNSVEPASGSTLFHGVEDESFYCVHSYAARDVASGLGTYATHGQRFLAAVEDGSLSATQFHPEKSGRAGLALIKNWSKSL
;
A
#
# COMPACT_ATOMS: atom_id res chain seq x y z
N MET A 1 19.81 3.16 -2.30
CA MET A 1 18.62 3.36 -1.45
C MET A 1 19.02 4.19 -0.25
N VAL A 2 18.22 5.21 0.10
CA VAL A 2 18.45 6.13 1.22
C VAL A 2 17.19 6.15 2.08
N LEU A 3 17.32 6.05 3.39
CA LEU A 3 16.25 6.35 4.35
C LEU A 3 16.33 7.84 4.66
N THR A 4 15.22 8.57 4.48
CA THR A 4 15.20 10.02 4.64
C THR A 4 13.89 10.52 5.23
N SER A 5 13.96 11.61 5.98
CA SER A 5 12.84 12.48 6.33
C SER A 5 12.96 13.87 5.66
N ASP A 6 13.96 14.06 4.79
CA ASP A 6 14.13 15.28 4.03
C ASP A 6 13.10 15.33 2.88
N PRO A 7 12.19 16.33 2.88
CA PRO A 7 11.15 16.47 1.88
C PRO A 7 11.69 16.60 0.45
N LYS A 8 12.81 17.27 0.26
CA LYS A 8 13.43 17.47 -1.05
C LYS A 8 13.96 16.15 -1.61
N VAL A 9 14.69 15.38 -0.78
CA VAL A 9 15.21 14.07 -1.16
C VAL A 9 14.08 13.10 -1.51
N ALA A 10 12.99 13.08 -0.70
CA ALA A 10 11.82 12.24 -0.95
C ALA A 10 11.11 12.64 -2.25
N ARG A 11 10.94 13.93 -2.52
CA ARG A 11 10.28 14.43 -3.73
C ARG A 11 11.09 14.12 -4.99
N GLU A 12 12.42 14.29 -4.96
CA GLU A 12 13.31 14.19 -6.12
C GLU A 12 13.79 12.75 -6.39
N ALA A 13 13.60 11.81 -5.46
CA ALA A 13 14.02 10.42 -5.63
C ALA A 13 13.41 9.79 -6.89
N THR A 14 14.15 8.94 -7.61
CA THR A 14 13.67 8.20 -8.77
C THR A 14 12.44 7.38 -8.40
N GLY A 15 12.49 6.63 -7.29
CA GLY A 15 11.36 5.94 -6.70
C GLY A 15 11.24 6.22 -5.21
N LEU A 16 10.02 6.33 -4.71
CA LEU A 16 9.72 6.52 -3.28
C LEU A 16 9.04 5.28 -2.74
N VAL A 17 9.56 4.71 -1.66
CA VAL A 17 8.86 3.69 -0.88
C VAL A 17 8.34 4.31 0.40
N VAL A 18 7.04 4.16 0.65
CA VAL A 18 6.35 4.62 1.86
C VAL A 18 5.96 3.40 2.68
N PRO A 19 6.84 2.92 3.56
CA PRO A 19 6.47 1.85 4.49
C PRO A 19 5.64 2.42 5.63
N GLY A 20 4.78 1.61 6.22
CA GLY A 20 4.05 2.00 7.42
C GLY A 20 3.77 0.79 8.31
N VAL A 21 3.97 0.96 9.61
CA VAL A 21 3.63 -0.03 10.63
C VAL A 21 2.94 0.65 11.83
N GLY A 22 2.18 -0.11 12.60
CA GLY A 22 1.45 0.43 13.75
C GLY A 22 0.05 0.90 13.38
N ALA A 23 -0.42 1.98 14.00
CA ALA A 23 -1.75 2.53 13.80
C ALA A 23 -1.79 3.61 12.71
N PHE A 24 -2.91 3.67 11.98
CA PHE A 24 -3.13 4.64 10.90
C PHE A 24 -2.89 6.09 11.33
N ALA A 25 -3.49 6.51 12.45
CA ALA A 25 -3.35 7.88 12.94
C ALA A 25 -1.90 8.25 13.23
N ALA A 26 -1.16 7.38 13.94
CA ALA A 26 0.23 7.63 14.29
C ALA A 26 1.12 7.73 13.03
N CYS A 27 0.84 6.91 12.01
CA CYS A 27 1.55 6.97 10.73
C CYS A 27 1.26 8.30 10.02
N MET A 28 -0.01 8.71 9.94
CA MET A 28 -0.39 9.99 9.33
C MET A 28 0.20 11.20 10.06
N ASP A 29 0.23 11.19 11.38
CA ASP A 29 0.84 12.27 12.16
C ASP A 29 2.35 12.38 11.90
N GLY A 30 3.05 11.23 11.86
CA GLY A 30 4.46 11.20 11.49
C GLY A 30 4.72 11.74 10.09
N LEU A 31 3.90 11.37 9.12
CA LEU A 31 4.00 11.83 7.73
C LEU A 31 3.68 13.33 7.59
N ARG A 32 2.66 13.84 8.29
CA ARG A 32 2.32 15.27 8.29
C ARG A 32 3.45 16.13 8.85
N ASN A 33 4.14 15.67 9.89
CA ASN A 33 5.27 16.41 10.50
C ASN A 33 6.44 16.64 9.52
N VAL A 34 6.54 15.85 8.45
CA VAL A 34 7.59 15.99 7.42
C VAL A 34 7.03 16.42 6.05
N GLY A 35 5.75 16.82 5.98
CA GLY A 35 5.09 17.22 4.72
C GLY A 35 4.97 16.11 3.68
N ALA A 36 4.97 14.85 4.12
CA ALA A 36 4.92 13.71 3.20
C ALA A 36 3.59 13.57 2.44
N PRO A 37 2.40 13.89 2.99
CA PRO A 37 1.15 13.81 2.24
C PRO A 37 1.20 14.65 0.95
N GLU A 38 1.68 15.87 1.02
CA GLU A 38 1.80 16.78 -0.12
C GLU A 38 2.86 16.28 -1.12
N ILE A 39 3.94 15.68 -0.63
CA ILE A 39 4.98 15.08 -1.48
C ILE A 39 4.42 13.88 -2.23
N ILE A 40 3.68 12.99 -1.58
CA ILE A 40 3.08 11.80 -2.19
C ILE A 40 2.07 12.23 -3.25
N ALA A 41 1.19 13.20 -2.95
CA ALA A 41 0.21 13.74 -3.89
C ALA A 41 0.89 14.40 -5.11
N ALA A 42 1.94 15.19 -4.89
CA ALA A 42 2.71 15.80 -5.98
C ALA A 42 3.42 14.75 -6.84
N ARG A 43 4.00 13.71 -6.24
CA ARG A 43 4.64 12.63 -7.00
C ARG A 43 3.65 11.85 -7.84
N TYR A 44 2.44 11.60 -7.33
CA TYR A 44 1.37 10.97 -8.10
C TYR A 44 0.96 11.83 -9.29
N ALA A 45 0.76 13.13 -9.09
CA ALA A 45 0.44 14.08 -10.17
C ALA A 45 1.57 14.22 -11.22
N ASP A 46 2.82 14.11 -10.78
CA ASP A 46 4.02 14.18 -11.63
C ASP A 46 4.39 12.79 -12.25
N GLU A 47 3.53 11.77 -12.10
CA GLU A 47 3.74 10.39 -12.57
C GLU A 47 5.06 9.77 -12.10
N ARG A 48 5.48 10.05 -10.87
CA ARG A 48 6.74 9.56 -10.31
C ARG A 48 6.53 8.28 -9.49
N PRO A 49 7.31 7.20 -9.77
CA PRO A 49 7.12 5.90 -9.13
C PRO A 49 7.11 5.98 -7.61
N THR A 50 6.02 5.48 -7.01
CA THR A 50 5.82 5.43 -5.57
C THR A 50 5.21 4.09 -5.17
N LEU A 51 5.70 3.48 -4.10
CA LEU A 51 5.20 2.22 -3.54
C LEU A 51 4.79 2.39 -2.08
N GLY A 52 3.49 2.24 -1.79
CA GLY A 52 2.97 2.16 -0.42
C GLY A 52 2.99 0.72 0.11
N ILE A 53 3.42 0.49 1.35
CA ILE A 53 3.44 -0.85 1.95
C ILE A 53 2.69 -0.85 3.27
N CYS A 54 1.71 -1.74 3.42
CA CYS A 54 0.88 -1.95 4.60
C CYS A 54 0.14 -0.66 5.00
N ILE A 55 0.45 -0.03 6.15
CA ILE A 55 -0.11 1.28 6.50
C ILE A 55 0.24 2.33 5.44
N GLY A 56 1.41 2.21 4.78
CA GLY A 56 1.77 3.07 3.64
C GLY A 56 0.83 2.96 2.44
N MET A 57 0.13 1.83 2.26
CA MET A 57 -1.01 1.73 1.33
C MET A 57 -2.25 2.38 1.92
N GLN A 58 -2.57 2.09 3.18
CA GLN A 58 -3.80 2.54 3.81
C GLN A 58 -3.92 4.06 3.86
N ILE A 59 -2.82 4.77 4.10
CA ILE A 59 -2.80 6.24 4.18
C ILE A 59 -3.10 6.93 2.85
N LEU A 60 -3.03 6.22 1.71
CA LEU A 60 -3.35 6.76 0.39
C LEU A 60 -4.86 6.92 0.16
N PHE A 61 -5.70 6.22 0.95
CA PHE A 61 -7.14 6.32 0.93
C PHE A 61 -7.65 7.58 1.63
N SER A 62 -8.96 7.87 1.50
CA SER A 62 -9.57 9.07 2.07
C SER A 62 -9.52 9.09 3.58
N ASP A 63 -9.80 7.97 4.24
CA ASP A 63 -9.87 7.88 5.70
C ASP A 63 -9.75 6.45 6.23
N SER A 64 -9.59 6.35 7.56
CA SER A 64 -9.68 5.11 8.32
C SER A 64 -10.47 5.33 9.61
N ASP A 65 -11.22 4.31 10.05
CA ASP A 65 -11.94 4.31 11.34
C ASP A 65 -11.16 3.61 12.46
N GLU A 66 -9.87 3.33 12.26
CA GLU A 66 -9.00 2.74 13.28
C GLU A 66 -8.82 3.69 14.48
N ASN A 67 -9.40 3.31 15.63
CA ASN A 67 -9.40 4.10 16.88
C ASN A 67 -10.00 5.51 16.72
N GLY A 68 -10.97 5.68 15.84
CA GLY A 68 -11.62 6.94 15.49
C GLY A 68 -11.45 7.26 14.00
N LEU A 69 -12.16 8.28 13.53
CA LEU A 69 -12.10 8.68 12.13
C LEU A 69 -10.86 9.57 11.89
N HIS A 70 -9.97 9.11 11.02
CA HIS A 70 -8.73 9.81 10.68
C HIS A 70 -8.62 9.97 9.16
N GLN A 71 -8.30 11.19 8.71
CA GLN A 71 -8.11 11.49 7.29
C GLN A 71 -6.75 11.01 6.79
N GLY A 72 -6.76 10.36 5.62
CA GLY A 72 -5.57 9.97 4.87
C GLY A 72 -5.08 11.05 3.91
N VAL A 73 -4.31 10.64 2.91
CA VAL A 73 -3.84 11.51 1.81
C VAL A 73 -4.97 11.78 0.80
N GLY A 74 -5.89 10.82 0.64
CA GLY A 74 -7.08 10.96 -0.21
C GLY A 74 -6.80 10.89 -1.71
N ILE A 75 -5.78 10.14 -2.14
CA ILE A 75 -5.57 9.86 -3.56
C ILE A 75 -6.68 8.94 -4.08
N TRP A 76 -7.05 7.94 -3.29
CA TRP A 76 -8.16 7.03 -3.60
C TRP A 76 -9.36 7.33 -2.70
N GLU A 77 -10.53 7.54 -3.31
CA GLU A 77 -11.76 7.97 -2.62
C GLU A 77 -12.39 6.92 -1.70
N SER A 78 -11.88 5.70 -1.65
CA SER A 78 -12.37 4.64 -0.76
C SER A 78 -11.80 4.79 0.66
N SER A 79 -12.31 4.00 1.58
CA SER A 79 -12.01 4.08 3.01
C SER A 79 -11.43 2.78 3.54
N VAL A 80 -10.52 2.89 4.51
CA VAL A 80 -9.94 1.76 5.25
C VAL A 80 -10.84 1.43 6.44
N ARG A 81 -11.29 0.18 6.54
CA ARG A 81 -12.23 -0.28 7.57
C ARG A 81 -11.74 -1.57 8.20
N LYS A 82 -12.22 -1.83 9.43
CA LYS A 82 -11.94 -3.09 10.12
C LYS A 82 -12.47 -4.26 9.31
N LEU A 83 -11.67 -5.31 9.16
CA LEU A 83 -12.09 -6.54 8.50
C LEU A 83 -13.15 -7.28 9.33
N GLU A 84 -14.13 -7.85 8.66
CA GLU A 84 -15.12 -8.76 9.23
C GLU A 84 -14.59 -10.19 9.08
N ALA A 85 -13.86 -10.65 10.09
CA ALA A 85 -13.24 -11.96 10.10
C ALA A 85 -13.31 -12.60 11.49
N PRO A 86 -13.41 -13.95 11.60
CA PRO A 86 -13.47 -14.64 12.88
C PRO A 86 -12.23 -14.43 13.75
N ILE A 87 -11.08 -14.22 13.11
CA ILE A 87 -9.78 -14.04 13.77
C ILE A 87 -9.10 -12.80 13.23
N LEU A 88 -8.74 -11.87 14.11
CA LEU A 88 -7.95 -10.68 13.81
C LEU A 88 -6.79 -10.56 14.81
N PRO A 89 -5.64 -10.04 14.39
CA PRO A 89 -5.32 -9.59 13.03
C PRO A 89 -5.29 -10.73 12.01
N HIS A 90 -5.51 -10.43 10.74
CA HIS A 90 -5.12 -11.29 9.64
C HIS A 90 -3.59 -11.39 9.66
N MET A 91 -3.06 -12.49 10.15
CA MET A 91 -1.62 -12.71 10.30
C MET A 91 -1.23 -14.03 9.66
N GLY A 92 -0.35 -13.98 8.68
CA GLY A 92 0.17 -15.15 7.98
C GLY A 92 0.23 -14.98 6.47
N TRP A 93 0.46 -16.09 5.79
CA TRP A 93 0.54 -16.16 4.33
C TRP A 93 -0.85 -16.28 3.73
N ASN A 94 -1.13 -15.50 2.69
CA ASN A 94 -2.37 -15.56 1.94
C ASN A 94 -2.10 -15.45 0.45
N SER A 95 -2.87 -16.19 -0.35
CA SER A 95 -2.89 -16.03 -1.80
C SER A 95 -3.65 -14.77 -2.18
N VAL A 96 -3.36 -14.26 -3.35
CA VAL A 96 -4.02 -13.08 -3.92
C VAL A 96 -4.66 -13.43 -5.25
N GLU A 97 -5.57 -12.57 -5.69
CA GLU A 97 -6.24 -12.61 -7.00
C GLU A 97 -5.75 -11.38 -7.78
N PRO A 98 -4.62 -11.46 -8.52
CA PRO A 98 -4.10 -10.31 -9.25
C PRO A 98 -5.06 -9.84 -10.33
N ALA A 99 -5.12 -8.52 -10.53
CA ALA A 99 -5.86 -7.96 -11.64
C ALA A 99 -5.29 -8.42 -12.98
N SER A 100 -6.15 -8.62 -13.96
CA SER A 100 -5.72 -8.86 -15.34
C SER A 100 -4.89 -7.67 -15.84
N GLY A 101 -3.71 -7.93 -16.38
CA GLY A 101 -2.79 -6.89 -16.83
C GLY A 101 -1.88 -6.30 -15.74
N SER A 102 -1.90 -6.87 -14.53
CA SER A 102 -0.97 -6.48 -13.49
C SER A 102 0.47 -6.66 -13.93
N THR A 103 1.28 -5.64 -13.77
CA THR A 103 2.74 -5.69 -13.97
C THR A 103 3.47 -6.01 -12.68
N LEU A 104 2.89 -5.61 -11.56
CA LEU A 104 3.45 -5.83 -10.23
C LEU A 104 3.55 -7.32 -9.89
N PHE A 105 2.52 -8.09 -10.25
CA PHE A 105 2.45 -9.53 -9.97
C PHE A 105 2.99 -10.42 -11.08
N HIS A 106 3.61 -9.84 -12.12
CA HIS A 106 4.14 -10.64 -13.24
C HIS A 106 5.13 -11.72 -12.79
N GLY A 107 4.78 -12.99 -13.06
CA GLY A 107 5.56 -14.19 -12.72
C GLY A 107 5.47 -14.62 -11.25
N VAL A 108 4.53 -14.04 -10.48
CA VAL A 108 4.23 -14.39 -9.08
C VAL A 108 2.73 -14.38 -8.80
N GLU A 109 1.93 -14.60 -9.84
CA GLU A 109 0.46 -14.52 -9.81
C GLU A 109 -0.15 -15.55 -8.85
N ASP A 110 0.42 -16.74 -8.78
CA ASP A 110 -0.06 -17.88 -7.97
C ASP A 110 0.64 -17.99 -6.60
N GLU A 111 1.44 -16.99 -6.25
CA GLU A 111 2.22 -17.00 -5.01
C GLU A 111 1.42 -16.46 -3.82
N SER A 112 1.93 -16.75 -2.62
CA SER A 112 1.37 -16.21 -1.38
C SER A 112 2.25 -15.12 -0.80
N PHE A 113 1.62 -14.17 -0.10
CA PHE A 113 2.28 -13.02 0.51
C PHE A 113 1.95 -12.92 2.01
N TYR A 114 2.88 -12.40 2.78
CA TYR A 114 2.74 -12.28 4.22
C TYR A 114 1.92 -11.05 4.62
N CYS A 115 0.83 -11.29 5.32
CA CYS A 115 -0.09 -10.28 5.83
C CYS A 115 0.01 -10.13 7.35
N VAL A 116 -0.15 -8.92 7.86
CA VAL A 116 -0.38 -8.63 9.27
C VAL A 116 -1.16 -7.32 9.42
N HIS A 117 -2.50 -7.40 9.45
CA HIS A 117 -3.37 -6.22 9.55
C HIS A 117 -4.75 -6.61 10.08
N SER A 118 -5.48 -5.66 10.65
CA SER A 118 -6.88 -5.81 11.07
C SER A 118 -7.81 -4.92 10.25
N TYR A 119 -7.25 -3.94 9.54
CA TYR A 119 -7.96 -2.97 8.72
C TYR A 119 -7.48 -3.08 7.27
N ALA A 120 -8.36 -2.83 6.32
CA ALA A 120 -8.05 -2.77 4.89
C ALA A 120 -9.11 -1.99 4.13
N ALA A 121 -8.78 -1.49 2.93
CA ALA A 121 -9.76 -1.03 1.97
C ALA A 121 -10.47 -2.22 1.32
N ARG A 122 -11.71 -2.03 0.89
CA ARG A 122 -12.51 -3.09 0.23
C ARG A 122 -12.41 -3.04 -1.29
N ASP A 123 -12.21 -1.83 -1.82
CA ASP A 123 -12.15 -1.56 -3.25
C ASP A 123 -11.33 -0.31 -3.55
N VAL A 124 -11.13 -0.05 -4.82
CA VAL A 124 -10.53 1.17 -5.34
C VAL A 124 -11.29 1.59 -6.60
N ALA A 125 -11.53 2.90 -6.75
CA ALA A 125 -12.27 3.46 -7.88
C ALA A 125 -11.42 3.62 -9.15
N SER A 126 -10.09 3.72 -9.01
CA SER A 126 -9.13 3.88 -10.11
C SER A 126 -8.01 2.85 -10.02
N GLY A 127 -7.39 2.55 -11.17
CA GLY A 127 -6.30 1.58 -11.25
C GLY A 127 -6.74 0.11 -11.23
N LEU A 128 -5.77 -0.76 -11.10
CA LEU A 128 -5.95 -2.22 -11.06
C LEU A 128 -5.93 -2.70 -9.61
N GLY A 129 -7.06 -3.19 -9.12
CA GLY A 129 -7.19 -3.78 -7.78
C GLY A 129 -6.86 -5.26 -7.78
N THR A 130 -5.90 -5.67 -6.96
CA THR A 130 -5.63 -7.07 -6.61
C THR A 130 -6.27 -7.37 -5.26
N TYR A 131 -6.89 -8.53 -5.12
CA TYR A 131 -7.69 -8.87 -3.95
C TYR A 131 -7.22 -10.12 -3.23
N ALA A 132 -7.61 -10.24 -1.97
CA ALA A 132 -7.47 -11.45 -1.16
C ALA A 132 -8.70 -11.62 -0.25
N THR A 133 -8.82 -12.79 0.39
CA THR A 133 -9.93 -13.07 1.30
C THR A 133 -9.42 -13.52 2.66
N HIS A 134 -9.94 -12.88 3.72
CA HIS A 134 -9.77 -13.30 5.11
C HIS A 134 -11.06 -12.98 5.89
N GLY A 135 -11.96 -13.96 5.97
CA GLY A 135 -13.34 -13.74 6.41
C GLY A 135 -14.14 -13.00 5.35
N GLN A 136 -13.73 -11.81 4.99
CA GLN A 136 -14.26 -11.05 3.86
C GLN A 136 -13.18 -10.76 2.82
N ARG A 137 -13.61 -10.46 1.58
CA ARG A 137 -12.74 -9.99 0.50
C ARG A 137 -12.24 -8.56 0.80
N PHE A 138 -10.97 -8.32 0.57
CA PHE A 138 -10.32 -7.02 0.76
C PHE A 138 -9.31 -6.73 -0.35
N LEU A 139 -8.94 -5.47 -0.49
CA LEU A 139 -7.97 -5.00 -1.46
C LEU A 139 -6.55 -5.29 -0.96
N ALA A 140 -5.87 -6.23 -1.62
CA ALA A 140 -4.52 -6.67 -1.25
C ALA A 140 -3.42 -5.82 -1.90
N ALA A 141 -3.68 -5.25 -3.11
CA ALA A 141 -2.77 -4.33 -3.78
C ALA A 141 -3.51 -3.45 -4.78
N VAL A 142 -2.88 -2.34 -5.16
CA VAL A 142 -3.34 -1.42 -6.22
C VAL A 142 -2.16 -1.07 -7.11
N GLU A 143 -2.43 -0.99 -8.42
CA GLU A 143 -1.55 -0.39 -9.42
C GLU A 143 -2.32 0.73 -10.13
N ASP A 144 -1.94 1.99 -9.91
CA ASP A 144 -2.61 3.17 -10.47
C ASP A 144 -1.57 4.11 -11.08
N GLY A 145 -1.27 3.90 -12.36
CA GLY A 145 -0.20 4.62 -13.05
C GLY A 145 1.16 4.40 -12.40
N SER A 146 1.76 5.46 -11.91
CA SER A 146 3.05 5.43 -11.21
C SER A 146 2.95 5.05 -9.74
N LEU A 147 1.73 4.99 -9.18
CA LEU A 147 1.49 4.66 -7.78
C LEU A 147 1.10 3.18 -7.65
N SER A 148 1.92 2.42 -6.95
CA SER A 148 1.62 1.05 -6.55
C SER A 148 1.51 0.95 -5.04
N ALA A 149 0.70 0.03 -4.54
CA ALA A 149 0.63 -0.21 -3.10
C ALA A 149 0.24 -1.65 -2.78
N THR A 150 0.71 -2.15 -1.63
CA THR A 150 0.40 -3.49 -1.13
C THR A 150 -0.06 -3.43 0.33
N GLN A 151 -1.13 -4.15 0.67
CA GLN A 151 -1.57 -4.32 2.05
C GLN A 151 -0.68 -5.35 2.79
N PHE A 152 -0.17 -6.32 2.08
CA PHE A 152 0.81 -7.27 2.59
C PHE A 152 2.23 -6.68 2.60
N HIS A 153 3.16 -7.39 3.19
CA HIS A 153 4.56 -7.02 3.31
C HIS A 153 5.42 -7.77 2.29
N PRO A 154 5.72 -7.19 1.11
CA PRO A 154 6.56 -7.85 0.13
C PRO A 154 7.98 -8.13 0.67
N GLU A 155 8.52 -7.25 1.53
CA GLU A 155 9.83 -7.43 2.17
C GLU A 155 9.89 -8.63 3.13
N LYS A 156 8.70 -9.15 3.55
CA LYS A 156 8.56 -10.37 4.39
C LYS A 156 8.04 -11.57 3.61
N SER A 157 7.80 -11.43 2.31
CA SER A 157 7.16 -12.45 1.48
C SER A 157 8.17 -13.30 0.69
N GLY A 158 9.38 -13.44 1.18
CA GLY A 158 10.38 -14.34 0.61
C GLY A 158 10.71 -14.04 -0.85
N ARG A 159 10.81 -15.09 -1.69
CA ARG A 159 11.15 -14.93 -3.11
C ARG A 159 10.05 -14.25 -3.90
N ALA A 160 8.78 -14.52 -3.61
CA ALA A 160 7.64 -13.88 -4.27
C ALA A 160 7.64 -12.36 -4.03
N GLY A 161 7.84 -11.94 -2.77
CA GLY A 161 7.93 -10.53 -2.44
C GLY A 161 9.13 -9.82 -3.06
N LEU A 162 10.29 -10.48 -3.12
CA LEU A 162 11.47 -9.93 -3.79
C LEU A 162 11.23 -9.76 -5.30
N ALA A 163 10.57 -10.72 -5.95
CA ALA A 163 10.21 -10.63 -7.35
C ALA A 163 9.22 -9.48 -7.61
N LEU A 164 8.22 -9.30 -6.74
CA LEU A 164 7.26 -8.21 -6.81
C LEU A 164 7.97 -6.85 -6.68
N ILE A 165 8.87 -6.66 -5.71
CA ILE A 165 9.67 -5.43 -5.56
C ILE A 165 10.53 -5.19 -6.81
N LYS A 166 11.11 -6.26 -7.38
CA LYS A 166 11.87 -6.18 -8.63
C LYS A 166 10.99 -5.78 -9.81
N ASN A 167 9.74 -6.26 -9.88
CA ASN A 167 8.80 -5.84 -10.92
C ASN A 167 8.50 -4.34 -10.78
N TRP A 168 8.16 -3.86 -9.57
CA TRP A 168 7.98 -2.44 -9.33
C TRP A 168 9.22 -1.61 -9.70
N SER A 169 10.43 -2.11 -9.41
CA SER A 169 11.67 -1.37 -9.72
C SER A 169 11.93 -1.18 -11.21
N LYS A 170 11.22 -1.88 -12.08
CA LYS A 170 11.31 -1.67 -13.54
C LYS A 170 10.60 -0.40 -14.00
N SER A 171 9.78 0.22 -13.14
CA SER A 171 9.14 1.51 -13.40
C SER A 171 10.02 2.73 -13.05
N LEU A 172 11.22 2.51 -12.48
CA LEU A 172 12.14 3.55 -12.04
C LEU A 172 12.94 4.23 -13.16
#